data_346dc2faf6396f5c2a3ed41c55c722a6
#
_entry.id   346dc2faf6396f5c2a3ed41c55c722a6
#
_cell.length_a   1.000
_cell.length_b   1.000
_cell.length_c   1.000
_cell.angle_alpha   90.00
_cell.angle_beta   90.00
_cell.angle_gamma   90.00
#
_symmetry.space_group_name_H-M   'P 1'
#
loop_
_entity.id
_entity.type
_entity.pdbx_description
1 polymer ?
#
loop_
_entity_poly.entity_id
_entity_poly.type
_entity_poly.pdbx_seq_one_letter_code
_entity_poly.pdbx_strand_id
1 'polypeptide(L)'
;MHNKANGHYLIQGTVAPGFESVRDLYERKMQTLEEKSTQLCVYYKDEKVVDLWASQDDSFSPDSLINVFSSGKSLETIAMASLVGQGLLSYATKITDYWPEFGHQGKQDLTVAELMRHEAGLAAFDSSLDTQDLLTENIKQNKVGKVIEEHAQKYRPNGGSRREYHAITRGWIVNEVFRRVEPAGRTIGEYLRENIGTPLGVDAIVGVKQDELNRRALVIPPGFKFMFWDSLRPKFLGRRMELNFFQLVAKFIRLVPMMRDRTTGGTPAPLKGMHGIQFFNEPALAMGETPSA
;
A
#
# COMPACT_ATOMS: atom_id res chain seq x y z
N MET A 1 -28.38 -21.89 3.09
CA MET A 1 -27.69 -23.14 2.64
C MET A 1 -26.74 -22.72 1.53
N HIS A 2 -25.49 -22.42 1.84
CA HIS A 2 -24.49 -22.10 0.83
C HIS A 2 -23.91 -23.40 0.33
N ASN A 3 -24.19 -23.70 -0.93
CA ASN A 3 -23.54 -24.77 -1.69
C ASN A 3 -22.03 -24.55 -1.59
N LYS A 4 -21.32 -25.50 -0.95
CA LYS A 4 -19.88 -25.67 -1.16
C LYS A 4 -19.73 -26.13 -2.60
N ALA A 5 -19.51 -25.21 -3.52
CA ALA A 5 -18.98 -25.53 -4.83
C ALA A 5 -17.65 -26.25 -4.59
N ASN A 6 -17.48 -27.40 -5.19
CA ASN A 6 -16.25 -28.17 -5.25
C ASN A 6 -15.12 -27.20 -5.65
N GLY A 7 -14.12 -27.04 -4.78
CA GLY A 7 -13.09 -26.01 -4.86
C GLY A 7 -12.11 -26.16 -6.04
N HIS A 8 -12.61 -26.14 -7.24
CA HIS A 8 -11.81 -25.98 -8.44
C HIS A 8 -11.83 -24.53 -8.87
N TYR A 9 -10.65 -23.89 -8.75
CA TYR A 9 -10.44 -22.62 -9.39
C TYR A 9 -10.44 -22.78 -10.89
N LEU A 10 -11.23 -21.99 -11.57
CA LEU A 10 -11.11 -21.84 -13.02
C LEU A 10 -9.96 -20.86 -13.29
N ILE A 11 -8.87 -21.37 -13.84
CA ILE A 11 -7.75 -20.53 -14.27
C ILE A 11 -8.06 -19.96 -15.64
N GLN A 12 -8.03 -18.66 -15.74
CA GLN A 12 -8.32 -17.92 -16.96
C GLN A 12 -7.11 -17.13 -17.42
N GLY A 13 -7.16 -16.60 -18.64
CA GLY A 13 -6.08 -15.83 -19.23
C GLY A 13 -5.18 -16.65 -20.15
N THR A 14 -4.03 -16.08 -20.49
CA THR A 14 -3.12 -16.59 -21.52
C THR A 14 -1.68 -16.70 -21.04
N VAL A 15 -0.93 -17.60 -21.68
CA VAL A 15 0.53 -17.64 -21.60
C VAL A 15 1.10 -17.76 -23.00
N ALA A 16 2.24 -17.10 -23.25
CA ALA A 16 2.96 -17.22 -24.50
C ALA A 16 3.66 -18.58 -24.63
N PRO A 17 3.95 -19.06 -25.86
CA PRO A 17 4.71 -20.27 -26.07
C PRO A 17 6.03 -20.28 -25.31
N GLY A 18 6.33 -21.39 -24.61
CA GLY A 18 7.50 -21.55 -23.74
C GLY A 18 7.28 -21.13 -22.28
N PHE A 19 6.10 -20.60 -21.92
CA PHE A 19 5.73 -20.22 -20.55
C PHE A 19 4.65 -21.12 -19.95
N GLU A 20 4.31 -22.24 -20.57
CA GLU A 20 3.24 -23.17 -20.16
C GLU A 20 3.47 -23.70 -18.73
N SER A 21 4.73 -23.93 -18.35
CA SER A 21 5.11 -24.36 -17.00
C SER A 21 4.73 -23.36 -15.91
N VAL A 22 4.63 -22.06 -16.25
CA VAL A 22 4.15 -21.02 -15.32
C VAL A 22 2.66 -21.23 -15.05
N ARG A 23 1.88 -21.49 -16.09
CA ARG A 23 0.45 -21.80 -15.95
C ARG A 23 0.26 -23.05 -15.09
N ASP A 24 0.98 -24.15 -15.38
CA ASP A 24 0.88 -25.39 -14.61
C ASP A 24 1.24 -25.17 -13.12
N LEU A 25 2.24 -24.36 -12.86
CA LEU A 25 2.61 -24.01 -11.49
C LEU A 25 1.52 -23.17 -10.81
N TYR A 26 0.98 -22.17 -11.50
CA TYR A 26 -0.09 -21.32 -11.01
C TYR A 26 -1.33 -22.16 -10.65
N GLU A 27 -1.77 -23.07 -11.53
CA GLU A 27 -2.88 -23.99 -11.29
C GLU A 27 -2.66 -24.85 -10.04
N ARG A 28 -1.49 -25.48 -9.92
CA ARG A 28 -1.15 -26.26 -8.71
C ARG A 28 -1.15 -25.42 -7.44
N LYS A 29 -0.65 -24.18 -7.52
CA LYS A 29 -0.62 -23.26 -6.35
C LYS A 29 -2.02 -22.84 -5.96
N MET A 30 -2.88 -22.46 -6.88
CA MET A 30 -4.27 -22.09 -6.59
C MET A 30 -5.05 -23.20 -5.88
N GLN A 31 -4.78 -24.47 -6.18
CA GLN A 31 -5.41 -25.60 -5.50
C GLN A 31 -4.91 -25.82 -4.06
N THR A 32 -3.73 -25.30 -3.73
CA THR A 32 -3.04 -25.58 -2.47
C THR A 32 -2.92 -24.38 -1.54
N LEU A 33 -3.09 -23.15 -2.04
CA LEU A 33 -3.04 -21.91 -1.27
C LEU A 33 -4.43 -21.52 -0.75
N GLU A 34 -4.45 -20.72 0.31
CA GLU A 34 -5.69 -20.18 0.89
C GLU A 34 -6.15 -18.88 0.19
N GLU A 35 -5.51 -18.51 -0.89
CA GLU A 35 -5.85 -17.33 -1.68
C GLU A 35 -7.18 -17.56 -2.38
N LYS A 36 -8.07 -16.58 -2.33
CA LYS A 36 -9.39 -16.68 -2.97
C LYS A 36 -9.41 -16.11 -4.37
N SER A 37 -8.65 -15.06 -4.58
CA SER A 37 -8.56 -14.37 -5.87
C SER A 37 -7.12 -13.94 -6.09
N THR A 38 -6.62 -14.15 -7.30
CA THR A 38 -5.25 -13.80 -7.68
C THR A 38 -5.18 -13.32 -9.11
N GLN A 39 -4.19 -12.50 -9.40
CA GLN A 39 -3.79 -12.10 -10.74
C GLN A 39 -2.28 -12.27 -10.87
N LEU A 40 -1.81 -12.73 -12.03
CA LEU A 40 -0.40 -12.87 -12.36
C LEU A 40 -0.17 -12.34 -13.76
N CYS A 41 0.64 -11.29 -13.86
CA CYS A 41 1.05 -10.72 -15.14
C CYS A 41 2.58 -10.68 -15.20
N VAL A 42 3.16 -11.11 -16.31
CA VAL A 42 4.60 -11.08 -16.53
C VAL A 42 4.89 -10.51 -17.91
N TYR A 43 5.80 -9.56 -17.95
CA TYR A 43 6.39 -9.02 -19.17
C TYR A 43 7.82 -9.52 -19.31
N TYR A 44 8.20 -9.91 -20.51
CA TYR A 44 9.55 -10.27 -20.87
C TYR A 44 9.92 -9.61 -22.21
N LYS A 45 10.98 -8.78 -22.22
CA LYS A 45 11.39 -7.99 -23.39
C LYS A 45 10.23 -7.19 -24.00
N ASP A 46 9.51 -6.47 -23.14
CA ASP A 46 8.37 -5.62 -23.48
C ASP A 46 7.12 -6.36 -24.01
N GLU A 47 7.16 -7.69 -24.09
CA GLU A 47 6.02 -8.52 -24.45
C GLU A 47 5.34 -9.12 -23.19
N LYS A 48 4.01 -9.06 -23.14
CA LYS A 48 3.21 -9.71 -22.08
C LYS A 48 3.18 -11.21 -22.34
N VAL A 49 4.00 -11.97 -21.60
CA VAL A 49 4.16 -13.42 -21.78
C VAL A 49 3.28 -14.26 -20.87
N VAL A 50 2.78 -13.69 -19.78
CA VAL A 50 1.82 -14.33 -18.87
C VAL A 50 0.77 -13.29 -18.47
N ASP A 51 -0.49 -13.68 -18.55
CA ASP A 51 -1.64 -12.92 -18.08
C ASP A 51 -2.69 -13.92 -17.58
N LEU A 52 -2.61 -14.23 -16.29
CA LEU A 52 -3.46 -15.25 -15.65
C LEU A 52 -4.21 -14.65 -14.48
N TRP A 53 -5.42 -15.12 -14.29
CA TRP A 53 -6.21 -14.79 -13.10
C TRP A 53 -7.09 -15.97 -12.69
N ALA A 54 -7.41 -16.04 -11.41
CA ALA A 54 -8.25 -17.07 -10.84
C ALA A 54 -8.98 -16.54 -9.62
N SER A 55 -10.23 -17.01 -9.43
CA SER A 55 -11.00 -16.67 -8.24
C SER A 55 -11.99 -17.77 -7.89
N GLN A 56 -12.39 -17.80 -6.61
CA GLN A 56 -13.58 -18.50 -6.11
C GLN A 56 -14.81 -17.58 -6.07
N ASP A 57 -14.65 -16.32 -6.43
CA ASP A 57 -15.71 -15.31 -6.43
C ASP A 57 -16.09 -14.98 -7.88
N ASP A 58 -17.34 -15.23 -8.23
CA ASP A 58 -17.86 -15.00 -9.58
C ASP A 58 -17.86 -13.51 -9.98
N SER A 59 -17.79 -12.60 -9.03
CA SER A 59 -17.68 -11.16 -9.29
C SER A 59 -16.26 -10.72 -9.66
N PHE A 60 -15.25 -11.57 -9.43
CA PHE A 60 -13.87 -11.27 -9.76
C PHE A 60 -13.59 -11.51 -11.25
N SER A 61 -13.02 -10.52 -11.91
CA SER A 61 -12.75 -10.52 -13.34
C SER A 61 -11.32 -10.07 -13.63
N PRO A 62 -10.82 -10.14 -14.87
CA PRO A 62 -9.52 -9.58 -15.23
C PRO A 62 -9.41 -8.06 -14.96
N ASP A 63 -10.55 -7.38 -14.94
CA ASP A 63 -10.63 -5.93 -14.68
C ASP A 63 -10.83 -5.58 -13.20
N SER A 64 -10.77 -6.57 -12.31
CA SER A 64 -10.88 -6.35 -10.87
C SER A 64 -9.64 -5.63 -10.34
N LEU A 65 -9.87 -4.66 -9.45
CA LEU A 65 -8.82 -3.89 -8.79
C LEU A 65 -8.39 -4.61 -7.51
N ILE A 66 -7.11 -4.93 -7.41
CA ILE A 66 -6.50 -5.55 -6.22
C ILE A 66 -5.67 -4.51 -5.49
N ASN A 67 -5.81 -4.46 -4.16
CA ASN A 67 -4.92 -3.66 -3.34
C ASN A 67 -3.49 -4.23 -3.39
N VAL A 68 -2.56 -3.41 -3.86
CA VAL A 68 -1.14 -3.78 -4.01
C VAL A 68 -0.28 -3.37 -2.82
N PHE A 69 -0.90 -2.79 -1.79
CA PHE A 69 -0.23 -2.34 -0.57
C PHE A 69 1.03 -1.51 -0.87
N SER A 70 2.12 -1.83 -0.18
CA SER A 70 3.39 -1.10 -0.32
C SER A 70 4.05 -1.17 -1.69
N SER A 71 3.57 -1.99 -2.62
CA SER A 71 3.97 -1.88 -4.02
C SER A 71 3.51 -0.57 -4.66
N GLY A 72 2.45 0.06 -4.13
CA GLY A 72 2.02 1.41 -4.49
C GLY A 72 3.08 2.50 -4.27
N LYS A 73 4.09 2.24 -3.42
CA LYS A 73 5.23 3.17 -3.25
C LYS A 73 6.06 3.35 -4.52
N SER A 74 6.00 2.41 -5.46
CA SER A 74 6.60 2.59 -6.78
C SER A 74 5.86 3.67 -7.59
N LEU A 75 4.55 3.76 -7.45
CA LEU A 75 3.75 4.81 -8.10
C LEU A 75 4.09 6.20 -7.56
N GLU A 76 4.24 6.33 -6.22
CA GLU A 76 4.75 7.57 -5.62
C GLU A 76 6.11 7.97 -6.22
N THR A 77 7.00 6.98 -6.35
CA THR A 77 8.35 7.21 -6.87
C THR A 77 8.34 7.64 -8.33
N ILE A 78 7.47 7.05 -9.15
CA ILE A 78 7.28 7.44 -10.56
C ILE A 78 6.79 8.89 -10.65
N ALA A 79 5.79 9.27 -9.85
CA ALA A 79 5.27 10.63 -9.82
C ALA A 79 6.37 11.64 -9.41
N MET A 80 7.11 11.35 -8.32
CA MET A 80 8.21 12.20 -7.87
C MET A 80 9.34 12.30 -8.91
N ALA A 81 9.70 11.18 -9.53
CA ALA A 81 10.73 11.16 -10.59
C ALA A 81 10.31 11.98 -11.81
N SER A 82 9.02 12.02 -12.12
CA SER A 82 8.50 12.87 -13.20
C SER A 82 8.73 14.36 -12.92
N LEU A 83 8.48 14.83 -11.68
CA LEU A 83 8.79 16.22 -11.29
C LEU A 83 10.30 16.51 -11.34
N VAL A 84 11.12 15.55 -10.96
CA VAL A 84 12.58 15.68 -11.05
C VAL A 84 13.01 15.78 -12.52
N GLY A 85 12.46 14.93 -13.39
CA GLY A 85 12.74 14.98 -14.83
C GLY A 85 12.32 16.29 -15.49
N GLN A 86 11.31 16.96 -14.95
CA GLN A 86 10.86 18.30 -15.39
C GLN A 86 11.67 19.44 -14.77
N GLY A 87 12.64 19.15 -13.87
CA GLY A 87 13.41 20.17 -13.16
C GLY A 87 12.63 20.92 -12.08
N LEU A 88 11.43 20.48 -11.72
CA LEU A 88 10.58 21.10 -10.71
C LEU A 88 10.94 20.69 -9.28
N LEU A 89 11.53 19.49 -9.12
CA LEU A 89 11.93 18.92 -7.84
C LEU A 89 13.37 18.43 -7.91
N SER A 90 14.08 18.53 -6.77
CA SER A 90 15.38 17.89 -6.59
C SER A 90 15.38 17.03 -5.32
N TYR A 91 15.89 15.83 -5.40
CA TYR A 91 16.02 14.95 -4.23
C TYR A 91 16.96 15.51 -3.17
N ALA A 92 17.99 16.29 -3.56
CA ALA A 92 18.95 16.90 -2.65
C ALA A 92 18.42 18.12 -1.92
N THR A 93 17.32 18.69 -2.39
CA THR A 93 16.72 19.90 -1.83
C THR A 93 15.97 19.59 -0.55
N LYS A 94 15.98 20.55 0.39
CA LYS A 94 15.19 20.45 1.62
C LYS A 94 13.70 20.51 1.31
N ILE A 95 12.90 19.76 2.07
CA ILE A 95 11.45 19.79 1.93
C ILE A 95 10.90 21.18 2.20
N THR A 96 11.52 21.92 3.12
CA THR A 96 11.14 23.29 3.49
C THR A 96 11.25 24.31 2.34
N ASP A 97 12.04 24.02 1.32
CA ASP A 97 12.14 24.90 0.14
C ASP A 97 10.87 24.81 -0.72
N TYR A 98 10.14 23.72 -0.61
CA TYR A 98 8.85 23.47 -1.29
C TYR A 98 7.64 23.63 -0.36
N TRP A 99 7.87 23.40 0.93
CA TRP A 99 6.85 23.41 1.99
C TRP A 99 7.43 24.00 3.28
N PRO A 100 7.45 25.33 3.42
CA PRO A 100 8.08 26.02 4.57
C PRO A 100 7.53 25.57 5.93
N GLU A 101 6.21 25.35 6.04
CA GLU A 101 5.55 24.96 7.28
C GLU A 101 5.95 23.55 7.74
N PHE A 102 6.44 22.70 6.84
CA PHE A 102 6.98 21.39 7.19
C PHE A 102 8.14 21.48 8.18
N GLY A 103 8.90 22.57 8.14
CA GLY A 103 10.10 22.78 8.96
C GLY A 103 9.84 22.85 10.46
N HIS A 104 8.61 22.98 10.91
CA HIS A 104 8.27 23.00 12.33
C HIS A 104 8.71 21.70 13.04
N GLN A 105 8.88 21.78 14.36
CA GLN A 105 9.18 20.64 15.23
C GLN A 105 10.46 19.87 14.84
N GLY A 106 11.47 20.58 14.38
CA GLY A 106 12.80 20.03 14.13
C GLY A 106 13.03 19.40 12.75
N LYS A 107 12.09 19.56 11.81
CA LYS A 107 12.13 18.95 10.47
C LYS A 107 12.80 19.82 9.39
N GLN A 108 13.27 21.03 9.73
CA GLN A 108 13.71 22.04 8.78
C GLN A 108 14.87 21.62 7.85
N ASP A 109 15.64 20.61 8.24
CA ASP A 109 16.82 20.18 7.47
C ASP A 109 16.60 18.90 6.66
N LEU A 110 15.38 18.32 6.72
CA LEU A 110 15.06 17.11 5.98
C LEU A 110 15.02 17.35 4.47
N THR A 111 15.75 16.53 3.75
CA THR A 111 15.73 16.50 2.28
C THR A 111 14.65 15.57 1.73
N VAL A 112 14.25 15.81 0.49
CA VAL A 112 13.37 14.91 -0.23
C VAL A 112 13.95 13.49 -0.30
N ALA A 113 15.28 13.37 -0.51
CA ALA A 113 15.95 12.06 -0.56
C ALA A 113 15.83 11.28 0.76
N GLU A 114 16.00 11.94 1.91
CA GLU A 114 15.87 11.28 3.22
C GLU A 114 14.45 10.79 3.46
N LEU A 115 13.43 11.56 3.08
CA LEU A 115 12.04 11.12 3.10
C LEU A 115 11.85 9.86 2.23
N MET A 116 12.29 9.90 0.98
CA MET A 116 12.13 8.80 0.03
C MET A 116 12.87 7.52 0.47
N ARG A 117 13.98 7.65 1.21
CA ARG A 117 14.75 6.54 1.76
C ARG A 117 14.29 6.04 3.13
N HIS A 118 13.17 6.55 3.66
CA HIS A 118 12.65 6.21 5.00
C HIS A 118 13.58 6.66 6.15
N GLU A 119 14.26 7.76 5.99
CA GLU A 119 15.22 8.34 6.94
C GLU A 119 14.65 9.59 7.65
N ALA A 120 13.38 9.92 7.39
CA ALA A 120 12.79 11.17 7.89
C ALA A 120 12.45 11.17 9.39
N GLY A 121 12.45 10.00 10.06
CA GLY A 121 12.05 9.92 11.48
C GLY A 121 10.58 10.20 11.74
N LEU A 122 9.72 9.96 10.74
CA LEU A 122 8.28 10.25 10.74
C LEU A 122 7.46 8.99 10.45
N ALA A 123 7.94 7.81 10.90
CA ALA A 123 7.31 6.52 10.60
C ALA A 123 5.90 6.37 11.18
N ALA A 124 5.57 7.15 12.20
CA ALA A 124 4.24 7.22 12.79
C ALA A 124 3.94 8.61 13.32
N PHE A 125 2.67 8.99 13.36
CA PHE A 125 2.20 10.24 13.97
C PHE A 125 1.63 9.97 15.35
N ASP A 126 1.66 10.98 16.23
CA ASP A 126 1.09 10.91 17.59
C ASP A 126 -0.43 11.18 17.58
N SER A 127 -0.94 11.71 16.48
CA SER A 127 -2.37 11.93 16.23
C SER A 127 -2.87 11.02 15.10
N SER A 128 -4.12 10.58 15.22
CA SER A 128 -4.79 9.81 14.16
C SER A 128 -5.49 10.76 13.19
N LEU A 129 -5.37 10.45 11.89
CA LEU A 129 -6.16 11.08 10.84
C LEU A 129 -7.56 10.46 10.75
N ASP A 130 -8.52 11.22 10.28
CA ASP A 130 -9.79 10.68 9.81
C ASP A 130 -9.63 10.19 8.36
N THR A 131 -10.34 9.13 7.97
CA THR A 131 -10.30 8.65 6.58
C THR A 131 -10.82 9.69 5.60
N GLN A 132 -11.74 10.53 6.02
CA GLN A 132 -12.23 11.64 5.21
C GLN A 132 -11.15 12.68 4.91
N ASP A 133 -10.18 12.87 5.81
CA ASP A 133 -9.07 13.81 5.59
C ASP A 133 -8.15 13.38 4.43
N LEU A 134 -8.22 12.10 4.03
CA LEU A 134 -7.44 11.53 2.92
C LEU A 134 -8.11 11.72 1.56
N LEU A 135 -9.35 12.17 1.48
CA LEU A 135 -9.99 12.49 0.22
C LEU A 135 -9.31 13.70 -0.44
N THR A 136 -9.22 13.67 -1.76
CA THR A 136 -8.49 14.66 -2.57
C THR A 136 -8.85 16.11 -2.20
N GLU A 137 -10.13 16.41 -2.04
CA GLU A 137 -10.60 17.74 -1.67
C GLU A 137 -10.13 18.18 -0.27
N ASN A 138 -10.06 17.26 0.68
CA ASN A 138 -9.59 17.54 2.04
C ASN A 138 -8.08 17.65 2.12
N ILE A 139 -7.34 16.85 1.34
CA ILE A 139 -5.89 17.00 1.15
C ILE A 139 -5.58 18.40 0.59
N LYS A 140 -6.30 18.85 -0.43
CA LYS A 140 -6.14 20.19 -1.01
C LYS A 140 -6.46 21.31 -0.02
N GLN A 141 -7.30 21.07 0.99
CA GLN A 141 -7.55 21.97 2.12
C GLN A 141 -6.49 21.86 3.24
N ASN A 142 -5.40 21.14 3.00
CA ASN A 142 -4.29 20.95 3.95
C ASN A 142 -4.66 20.19 5.24
N LYS A 143 -5.67 19.32 5.21
CA LYS A 143 -6.08 18.55 6.39
C LYS A 143 -4.96 17.62 6.89
N VAL A 144 -4.39 16.85 5.98
CA VAL A 144 -3.26 15.95 6.26
C VAL A 144 -1.99 16.75 6.52
N GLY A 145 -1.75 17.81 5.74
CA GLY A 145 -0.58 18.67 5.86
C GLY A 145 -0.45 19.27 7.25
N LYS A 146 -1.53 19.77 7.87
CA LYS A 146 -1.50 20.31 9.23
C LYS A 146 -1.02 19.31 10.26
N VAL A 147 -1.47 18.05 10.19
CA VAL A 147 -1.01 17.00 11.10
C VAL A 147 0.49 16.76 10.94
N ILE A 148 0.99 16.76 9.70
CA ILE A 148 2.42 16.57 9.40
C ILE A 148 3.24 17.78 9.89
N GLU A 149 2.76 18.99 9.69
CA GLU A 149 3.43 20.24 10.12
C GLU A 149 3.63 20.27 11.63
N GLU A 150 2.61 19.88 12.38
CA GLU A 150 2.59 19.90 13.85
C GLU A 150 3.36 18.72 14.48
N HIS A 151 3.61 17.66 13.73
CA HIS A 151 4.26 16.45 14.24
C HIS A 151 5.77 16.62 14.37
N ALA A 152 6.33 16.22 15.51
CA ALA A 152 7.76 16.27 15.76
C ALA A 152 8.51 15.11 15.11
N GLN A 153 9.72 15.38 14.61
CA GLN A 153 10.62 14.31 14.17
C GLN A 153 11.08 13.49 15.38
N LYS A 154 10.89 12.16 15.34
CA LYS A 154 11.26 11.28 16.46
C LYS A 154 12.75 11.07 16.63
N TYR A 155 13.50 11.15 15.55
CA TYR A 155 14.96 11.11 15.56
C TYR A 155 15.51 11.82 14.33
N ARG A 156 16.72 12.36 14.47
CA ARG A 156 17.54 12.80 13.33
C ARG A 156 18.55 11.72 12.98
N PRO A 157 18.80 11.45 11.71
CA PRO A 157 19.93 10.63 11.30
C PRO A 157 21.21 11.42 11.61
N ASN A 158 21.91 11.08 12.70
CA ASN A 158 23.21 11.62 13.04
C ASN A 158 24.26 10.99 12.11
N GLY A 159 24.40 11.49 10.87
CA GLY A 159 25.49 11.12 9.97
C GLY A 159 25.63 9.65 9.55
N GLY A 160 24.81 8.77 10.08
CA GLY A 160 24.71 7.35 9.77
C GLY A 160 23.23 6.98 9.87
N SER A 161 22.60 6.95 8.75
CA SER A 161 21.15 6.88 8.58
C SER A 161 20.48 5.78 9.42
N ARG A 162 19.74 6.16 10.44
CA ARG A 162 18.71 5.29 10.99
C ARG A 162 17.56 5.27 10.01
N ARG A 163 17.31 4.12 9.40
CA ARG A 163 16.14 3.86 8.57
C ARG A 163 15.06 3.20 9.41
N GLU A 164 13.87 3.74 9.35
CA GLU A 164 12.68 3.13 9.91
C GLU A 164 11.59 3.15 8.84
N TYR A 165 11.04 2.00 8.53
CA TYR A 165 10.07 1.89 7.46
C TYR A 165 8.81 2.71 7.76
N HIS A 166 8.58 3.75 7.00
CA HIS A 166 7.38 4.59 7.05
C HIS A 166 6.29 3.88 6.25
N ALA A 167 5.59 2.95 6.88
CA ALA A 167 4.66 2.04 6.19
C ALA A 167 3.56 2.80 5.43
N ILE A 168 2.98 3.81 6.05
CA ILE A 168 1.85 4.60 5.51
C ILE A 168 2.23 6.08 5.41
N THR A 169 2.83 6.64 6.45
CA THR A 169 3.08 8.08 6.57
C THR A 169 3.92 8.67 5.45
N ARG A 170 4.86 7.88 4.86
CA ARG A 170 5.65 8.34 3.72
C ARG A 170 4.76 8.76 2.56
N GLY A 171 3.77 7.95 2.21
CA GLY A 171 2.87 8.26 1.10
C GLY A 171 2.13 9.56 1.29
N TRP A 172 1.67 9.84 2.50
CA TRP A 172 1.00 11.10 2.82
C TRP A 172 1.94 12.29 2.74
N ILE A 173 3.15 12.18 3.31
CA ILE A 173 4.12 13.28 3.26
C ILE A 173 4.58 13.54 1.82
N VAL A 174 4.84 12.48 1.05
CA VAL A 174 5.24 12.58 -0.36
C VAL A 174 4.14 13.23 -1.20
N ASN A 175 2.87 12.85 -0.97
CA ASN A 175 1.73 13.45 -1.67
C ASN A 175 1.60 14.96 -1.35
N GLU A 176 1.82 15.34 -0.08
CA GLU A 176 1.82 16.74 0.34
C GLU A 176 2.96 17.55 -0.29
N VAL A 177 4.16 17.00 -0.42
CA VAL A 177 5.28 17.61 -1.14
C VAL A 177 4.95 17.72 -2.63
N PHE A 178 4.48 16.61 -3.22
CA PHE A 178 4.16 16.52 -4.64
C PHE A 178 3.20 17.62 -5.08
N ARG A 179 2.04 17.74 -4.40
CA ARG A 179 1.00 18.71 -4.76
C ARG A 179 1.41 20.17 -4.60
N ARG A 180 2.46 20.47 -3.79
CA ARG A 180 3.00 21.82 -3.64
C ARG A 180 3.99 22.19 -4.73
N VAL A 181 4.62 21.19 -5.32
CA VAL A 181 5.60 21.36 -6.41
C VAL A 181 4.96 21.24 -7.77
N GLU A 182 3.94 20.40 -7.90
CA GLU A 182 3.22 20.19 -9.14
C GLU A 182 2.44 21.45 -9.55
N PRO A 183 2.66 21.98 -10.79
CA PRO A 183 2.18 23.32 -11.16
C PRO A 183 0.66 23.54 -11.06
N ALA A 184 -0.15 22.49 -11.25
CA ALA A 184 -1.59 22.55 -11.10
C ALA A 184 -2.08 22.22 -9.69
N GLY A 185 -1.18 21.92 -8.75
CA GLY A 185 -1.53 21.52 -7.38
C GLY A 185 -2.24 20.16 -7.29
N ARG A 186 -2.05 19.30 -8.31
CA ARG A 186 -2.63 17.96 -8.34
C ARG A 186 -1.98 17.07 -7.29
N THR A 187 -2.77 16.18 -6.76
CA THR A 187 -2.27 15.08 -5.93
C THR A 187 -1.59 14.01 -6.80
N ILE A 188 -0.86 13.08 -6.16
CA ILE A 188 -0.24 11.95 -6.87
C ILE A 188 -1.29 11.13 -7.61
N GLY A 189 -2.45 10.89 -7.00
CA GLY A 189 -3.51 10.10 -7.62
C GLY A 189 -4.08 10.77 -8.86
N GLU A 190 -4.38 12.07 -8.78
CA GLU A 190 -4.83 12.84 -9.95
C GLU A 190 -3.78 12.84 -11.07
N TYR A 191 -2.51 13.10 -10.71
CA TYR A 191 -1.42 13.15 -11.67
C TYR A 191 -1.20 11.81 -12.38
N LEU A 192 -1.14 10.71 -11.63
CA LEU A 192 -0.94 9.37 -12.20
C LEU A 192 -2.09 9.00 -13.14
N ARG A 193 -3.32 9.29 -12.72
CA ARG A 193 -4.50 9.00 -13.55
C ARG A 193 -4.46 9.75 -14.87
N GLU A 194 -4.14 11.04 -14.85
CA GLU A 194 -4.16 11.89 -16.05
C GLU A 194 -2.95 11.69 -16.95
N ASN A 195 -1.76 11.50 -16.38
CA ASN A 195 -0.52 11.48 -17.15
C ASN A 195 0.02 10.07 -17.45
N ILE A 196 -0.48 9.05 -16.76
CA ILE A 196 -0.04 7.65 -16.93
C ILE A 196 -1.22 6.74 -17.22
N GLY A 197 -2.20 6.68 -16.32
CA GLY A 197 -3.32 5.73 -16.41
C GLY A 197 -4.10 5.91 -17.72
N THR A 198 -4.66 7.08 -17.93
CA THR A 198 -5.47 7.38 -19.13
C THR A 198 -4.67 7.28 -20.43
N PRO A 199 -3.48 7.91 -20.56
CA PRO A 199 -2.72 7.84 -21.81
C PRO A 199 -2.23 6.43 -22.19
N LEU A 200 -1.90 5.60 -21.19
CA LEU A 200 -1.38 4.25 -21.41
C LEU A 200 -2.45 3.16 -21.32
N GLY A 201 -3.68 3.51 -20.96
CA GLY A 201 -4.77 2.54 -20.78
C GLY A 201 -4.50 1.55 -19.64
N VAL A 202 -3.88 2.02 -18.53
CA VAL A 202 -3.54 1.17 -17.39
C VAL A 202 -4.29 1.60 -16.13
N ASP A 203 -4.74 0.62 -15.35
CA ASP A 203 -5.42 0.80 -14.07
C ASP A 203 -4.42 0.80 -12.89
N ALA A 204 -3.46 1.73 -12.89
CA ALA A 204 -2.58 1.98 -11.76
C ALA A 204 -3.12 3.18 -10.97
N ILE A 205 -3.93 2.90 -9.96
CA ILE A 205 -4.80 3.87 -9.31
C ILE A 205 -4.34 4.14 -7.88
N VAL A 206 -4.27 5.41 -7.51
CA VAL A 206 -4.18 5.90 -6.13
C VAL A 206 -5.42 6.75 -5.88
N GLY A 207 -6.25 6.35 -4.92
CA GLY A 207 -7.58 6.94 -4.72
C GLY A 207 -8.58 6.51 -5.80
N VAL A 208 -9.32 5.43 -5.56
CA VAL A 208 -10.39 4.97 -6.45
C VAL A 208 -11.57 5.93 -6.44
N LYS A 209 -12.25 6.08 -7.54
CA LYS A 209 -13.50 6.84 -7.61
C LYS A 209 -14.67 6.02 -7.08
N GLN A 210 -15.75 6.70 -6.71
CA GLN A 210 -16.96 6.07 -6.17
C GLN A 210 -17.55 5.01 -7.11
N ASP A 211 -17.51 5.25 -8.40
CA ASP A 211 -18.02 4.33 -9.45
C ASP A 211 -17.07 3.15 -9.72
N GLU A 212 -15.82 3.23 -9.28
CA GLU A 212 -14.82 2.16 -9.40
C GLU A 212 -14.83 1.20 -8.19
N LEU A 213 -15.50 1.55 -7.09
CA LEU A 213 -15.52 0.75 -5.87
C LEU A 213 -16.06 -0.67 -6.07
N ASN A 214 -16.97 -0.87 -7.01
CA ASN A 214 -17.56 -2.17 -7.33
C ASN A 214 -16.57 -3.13 -8.02
N ARG A 215 -15.49 -2.62 -8.61
CA ARG A 215 -14.42 -3.42 -9.23
C ARG A 215 -13.41 -3.93 -8.20
N ARG A 216 -13.45 -3.43 -6.98
CA ARG A 216 -12.43 -3.70 -5.96
C ARG A 216 -12.60 -5.08 -5.35
N ALA A 217 -11.55 -5.90 -5.42
CA ALA A 217 -11.46 -7.14 -4.66
C ALA A 217 -11.18 -6.84 -3.18
N LEU A 218 -11.93 -7.48 -2.28
CA LEU A 218 -11.75 -7.31 -0.84
C LEU A 218 -10.52 -8.07 -0.35
N VAL A 219 -9.80 -7.46 0.59
CA VAL A 219 -8.70 -8.12 1.32
C VAL A 219 -9.31 -9.05 2.37
N ILE A 220 -9.06 -10.34 2.24
CA ILE A 220 -9.61 -11.36 3.13
C ILE A 220 -8.46 -12.01 3.90
N PRO A 221 -8.46 -11.95 5.25
CA PRO A 221 -7.42 -12.62 6.03
C PRO A 221 -7.55 -14.14 5.91
N PRO A 222 -6.45 -14.89 6.05
CA PRO A 222 -6.51 -16.34 6.17
C PRO A 222 -7.45 -16.77 7.29
N GLY A 223 -8.21 -17.85 7.07
CA GLY A 223 -9.14 -18.35 8.05
C GLY A 223 -8.44 -18.76 9.36
N PHE A 224 -9.07 -18.49 10.51
CA PHE A 224 -8.50 -18.83 11.84
C PHE A 224 -8.12 -20.31 11.95
N LYS A 225 -8.94 -21.22 11.45
CA LYS A 225 -8.64 -22.66 11.45
C LYS A 225 -7.35 -22.97 10.68
N PHE A 226 -7.19 -22.37 9.51
CA PHE A 226 -5.97 -22.51 8.71
C PHE A 226 -4.76 -21.97 9.48
N MET A 227 -4.83 -20.75 10.00
CA MET A 227 -3.73 -20.14 10.75
C MET A 227 -3.31 -21.00 11.95
N PHE A 228 -4.28 -21.52 12.69
CA PHE A 228 -4.01 -22.37 13.86
C PHE A 228 -3.30 -23.67 13.45
N TRP A 229 -3.87 -24.44 12.55
CA TRP A 229 -3.31 -25.74 12.15
C TRP A 229 -2.00 -25.61 11.39
N ASP A 230 -1.87 -24.62 10.52
CA ASP A 230 -0.64 -24.41 9.77
C ASP A 230 0.51 -23.91 10.67
N SER A 231 0.23 -23.07 11.67
CA SER A 231 1.23 -22.62 12.64
C SER A 231 1.81 -23.73 13.52
N LEU A 232 1.03 -24.80 13.74
CA LEU A 232 1.50 -25.98 14.48
C LEU A 232 2.39 -26.90 13.63
N ARG A 233 2.35 -26.81 12.31
CA ARG A 233 3.19 -27.63 11.44
C ARG A 233 4.65 -27.21 11.51
N PRO A 234 5.61 -28.16 11.57
CA PRO A 234 7.02 -27.87 11.31
C PRO A 234 7.26 -27.39 9.88
N LYS A 235 8.28 -26.58 9.65
CA LYS A 235 8.61 -26.09 8.28
C LYS A 235 8.86 -27.23 7.29
N PHE A 236 9.54 -28.29 7.73
CA PHE A 236 9.82 -29.45 6.87
C PHE A 236 8.57 -30.28 6.48
N LEU A 237 7.45 -30.09 7.19
CA LEU A 237 6.15 -30.66 6.85
C LEU A 237 5.26 -29.68 6.04
N GLY A 238 5.85 -28.66 5.43
CA GLY A 238 5.17 -27.76 4.52
C GLY A 238 4.35 -26.66 5.19
N ARG A 239 4.78 -26.18 6.37
CA ARG A 239 4.19 -24.98 6.99
C ARG A 239 4.29 -23.81 6.02
N ARG A 240 3.16 -23.18 5.72
CA ARG A 240 3.04 -22.05 4.79
C ARG A 240 3.26 -20.73 5.52
N MET A 241 2.76 -20.60 6.74
CA MET A 241 2.99 -19.42 7.56
C MET A 241 4.46 -19.33 7.97
N GLU A 242 5.01 -18.12 7.92
CA GLU A 242 6.36 -17.84 8.37
C GLU A 242 6.50 -18.06 9.90
N LEU A 243 5.50 -17.60 10.66
CA LEU A 243 5.46 -17.71 12.11
C LEU A 243 4.94 -19.08 12.55
N ASN A 244 5.62 -19.70 13.53
CA ASN A 244 5.08 -20.85 14.23
C ASN A 244 4.08 -20.43 15.29
N PHE A 245 3.37 -21.41 15.88
CA PHE A 245 2.35 -21.17 16.89
C PHE A 245 2.85 -20.31 18.07
N PHE A 246 4.02 -20.63 18.62
CA PHE A 246 4.57 -19.88 19.74
C PHE A 246 4.93 -18.44 19.37
N GLN A 247 5.48 -18.24 18.19
CA GLN A 247 5.78 -16.90 17.66
C GLN A 247 4.50 -16.11 17.39
N LEU A 248 3.47 -16.78 16.89
CA LEU A 248 2.15 -16.16 16.64
C LEU A 248 1.52 -15.69 17.95
N VAL A 249 1.53 -16.56 18.99
CA VAL A 249 1.03 -16.23 20.33
C VAL A 249 1.85 -15.10 20.95
N ALA A 250 3.18 -15.17 20.89
CA ALA A 250 4.06 -14.13 21.42
C ALA A 250 3.81 -12.78 20.73
N LYS A 251 3.62 -12.79 19.39
CA LYS A 251 3.30 -11.59 18.62
C LYS A 251 1.93 -11.06 19.01
N PHE A 252 0.93 -11.92 19.20
CA PHE A 252 -0.40 -11.53 19.64
C PHE A 252 -0.37 -10.90 21.05
N ILE A 253 0.33 -11.52 22.00
CA ILE A 253 0.50 -10.98 23.36
C ILE A 253 1.17 -9.59 23.32
N ARG A 254 2.17 -9.40 22.45
CA ARG A 254 2.83 -8.09 22.27
C ARG A 254 1.94 -7.05 21.58
N LEU A 255 1.03 -7.47 20.71
CA LEU A 255 0.10 -6.59 20.02
C LEU A 255 -1.05 -6.10 20.90
N VAL A 256 -1.49 -6.91 21.89
CA VAL A 256 -2.61 -6.54 22.78
C VAL A 256 -2.40 -5.22 23.53
N PRO A 257 -1.23 -4.94 24.15
CA PRO A 257 -0.97 -3.65 24.77
C PRO A 257 -0.95 -2.50 23.75
N MET A 258 -0.38 -2.74 22.55
CA MET A 258 -0.30 -1.75 21.47
C MET A 258 -1.68 -1.44 20.88
N MET A 259 -2.61 -2.40 20.87
CA MET A 259 -4.01 -2.15 20.48
C MET A 259 -4.78 -1.33 21.54
N ARG A 260 -4.32 -1.33 22.78
CA ARG A 260 -4.91 -0.57 23.90
C ARG A 260 -4.41 0.87 23.94
N ASP A 261 -3.16 1.09 23.54
CA ASP A 261 -2.54 2.41 23.52
C ASP A 261 -2.72 3.05 22.13
N ARG A 262 -3.70 3.94 22.03
CA ARG A 262 -4.01 4.67 20.80
C ARG A 262 -2.92 5.66 20.36
N THR A 263 -1.91 5.86 21.20
CA THR A 263 -0.81 6.83 20.99
C THR A 263 0.49 6.18 20.55
N THR A 264 0.60 4.85 20.57
CA THR A 264 1.85 4.18 20.21
C THR A 264 2.04 4.09 18.71
N GLY A 265 2.95 4.91 18.26
CA GLY A 265 3.40 5.08 16.90
C GLY A 265 4.10 3.90 16.25
N GLY A 266 3.58 2.71 16.33
CA GLY A 266 4.17 1.52 15.70
C GLY A 266 3.15 0.60 15.06
N THR A 267 1.89 0.84 15.30
CA THR A 267 0.81 0.07 14.65
C THR A 267 0.22 0.85 13.48
N PRO A 268 -0.28 0.15 12.46
CA PRO A 268 -0.93 0.78 11.33
C PRO A 268 -2.35 1.26 11.71
N ALA A 269 -2.47 2.07 12.75
CA ALA A 269 -3.70 2.75 13.08
C ALA A 269 -3.48 4.27 13.20
N PRO A 270 -2.89 4.92 12.19
CA PRO A 270 -2.91 6.36 12.14
C PRO A 270 -4.32 6.89 11.83
N LEU A 271 -5.27 5.99 11.55
CA LEU A 271 -6.64 6.32 11.19
C LEU A 271 -7.58 6.00 12.36
N LYS A 272 -8.37 6.99 12.71
CA LYS A 272 -9.27 6.95 13.87
C LYS A 272 -10.31 5.84 13.74
N GLY A 273 -10.37 4.97 14.73
CA GLY A 273 -11.43 3.94 14.84
C GLY A 273 -11.19 2.67 14.01
N MET A 274 -10.13 2.59 13.21
CA MET A 274 -9.88 1.45 12.33
C MET A 274 -8.82 0.51 12.87
N HIS A 275 -9.14 -0.77 12.96
CA HIS A 275 -8.28 -1.80 13.48
C HIS A 275 -8.27 -3.06 12.60
N GLY A 276 -7.09 -3.61 12.38
CA GLY A 276 -6.91 -4.88 11.68
C GLY A 276 -7.02 -4.80 10.16
N ILE A 277 -7.10 -5.97 9.52
CA ILE A 277 -7.04 -6.08 8.06
C ILE A 277 -8.31 -5.58 7.36
N GLN A 278 -9.44 -5.54 8.07
CA GLN A 278 -10.70 -4.99 7.56
C GLN A 278 -10.61 -3.51 7.22
N PHE A 279 -9.68 -2.81 7.85
CA PHE A 279 -9.32 -1.45 7.54
C PHE A 279 -9.09 -1.22 6.03
N PHE A 280 -8.41 -2.15 5.34
CA PHE A 280 -8.14 -2.02 3.90
C PHE A 280 -9.37 -2.21 3.02
N ASN A 281 -10.49 -2.65 3.58
CA ASN A 281 -11.75 -2.83 2.86
C ASN A 281 -12.70 -1.63 2.99
N GLU A 282 -12.35 -0.65 3.82
CA GLU A 282 -13.17 0.56 3.98
C GLU A 282 -13.20 1.39 2.70
N PRO A 283 -14.40 1.72 2.18
CA PRO A 283 -14.52 2.52 0.95
C PRO A 283 -13.82 3.87 1.06
N ALA A 284 -13.95 4.55 2.18
CA ALA A 284 -13.32 5.86 2.40
C ALA A 284 -11.79 5.79 2.34
N LEU A 285 -11.17 4.69 2.79
CA LEU A 285 -9.73 4.50 2.64
C LEU A 285 -9.33 4.25 1.20
N ALA A 286 -10.12 3.44 0.47
CA ALA A 286 -9.83 3.14 -0.93
C ALA A 286 -9.97 4.39 -1.82
N MET A 287 -10.92 5.27 -1.52
CA MET A 287 -11.08 6.57 -2.19
C MET A 287 -10.03 7.59 -1.73
N GLY A 288 -9.46 7.39 -0.55
CA GLY A 288 -8.43 8.26 -0.02
C GLY A 288 -7.10 8.10 -0.75
N GLU A 289 -6.35 9.18 -0.87
CA GLU A 289 -5.04 9.16 -1.49
C GLU A 289 -3.98 8.62 -0.54
N THR A 290 -3.94 7.31 -0.45
CA THR A 290 -2.98 6.58 0.38
C THR A 290 -2.14 5.65 -0.51
N PRO A 291 -1.10 6.16 -1.17
CA PRO A 291 -0.31 5.39 -2.14
C PRO A 291 0.35 4.12 -1.58
N SER A 292 0.33 3.97 -0.28
CA SER A 292 1.00 2.87 0.44
C SER A 292 0.03 1.90 1.12
N ALA A 293 -1.27 2.09 0.96
CA ALA A 293 -2.28 1.26 1.62
C ALA A 293 -3.06 0.35 0.67
#